data_406b7939234976116e7243a00126d021
#
_entry.id   406b7939234976116e7243a00126d021
#
_cell.length_a   1.000
_cell.length_b   1.000
_cell.length_c   1.000
_cell.angle_alpha   90.00
_cell.angle_beta   90.00
_cell.angle_gamma   90.00
#
_symmetry.space_group_name_H-M   'P 1'
#
loop_
_entity.id
_entity.type
_entity.pdbx_description
1 polymer ?
#
loop_
_entity_poly.entity_id
_entity_poly.type
_entity_poly.pdbx_seq_one_letter_code
_entity_poly.pdbx_strand_id
1 'polypeptide(L)'
;GETIDLSGYTISDKFKEPALDTLPTVTLAPGESYVFECENVGLSAQRDELYLFDASGALCDWAFLRDIPTCGSYGRLNGENGYFYFAQSSRGADNGTGYRMVAAKPTVDIAAGVYDDAESLTLTITGENVHYTLDGSDPTADDPAYTAPITITETTIVRAASFPADALPGKAATWSYFLRENSTLPVVSLVTDPDNLTGAQGIYSNHERAWSEKWE
;
A
#
# COMPACT_ATOMS: atom_id res chain seq x y z
N GLY A 1 30.30 16.19 5.03
CA GLY A 1 30.07 14.90 5.72
C GLY A 1 31.37 14.13 5.81
N GLU A 2 31.42 13.19 6.71
CA GLU A 2 32.55 12.29 6.87
C GLU A 2 32.22 10.92 6.25
N THR A 3 33.24 10.18 5.84
CA THR A 3 33.12 8.79 5.41
C THR A 3 32.80 7.93 6.62
N ILE A 4 31.86 6.99 6.48
CA ILE A 4 31.44 6.07 7.54
C ILE A 4 31.74 4.63 7.14
N ASP A 5 32.34 3.86 8.05
CA ASP A 5 32.52 2.41 7.93
C ASP A 5 31.34 1.71 8.67
N LEU A 6 30.59 0.90 7.95
CA LEU A 6 29.44 0.17 8.48
C LEU A 6 29.81 -1.22 9.04
N SER A 7 31.10 -1.55 9.12
CA SER A 7 31.55 -2.83 9.67
C SER A 7 31.06 -3.04 11.10
N GLY A 8 30.37 -4.14 11.34
CA GLY A 8 29.81 -4.48 12.65
C GLY A 8 28.54 -3.73 13.05
N TYR A 9 27.99 -2.87 12.19
CA TYR A 9 26.65 -2.33 12.38
C TYR A 9 25.61 -3.43 12.27
N THR A 10 24.55 -3.34 13.04
CA THR A 10 23.47 -4.32 13.05
C THR A 10 22.11 -3.66 12.89
N ILE A 11 21.16 -4.40 12.35
CA ILE A 11 19.79 -3.95 12.13
C ILE A 11 18.81 -4.96 12.72
N SER A 12 17.70 -4.47 13.27
CA SER A 12 16.70 -5.29 13.92
C SER A 12 15.31 -4.60 13.92
N ASP A 13 14.25 -5.40 13.89
CA ASP A 13 12.88 -4.99 14.19
C ASP A 13 12.55 -5.06 15.69
N LYS A 14 13.53 -5.48 16.52
CA LYS A 14 13.38 -5.66 17.96
C LYS A 14 14.47 -4.91 18.74
N PHE A 15 14.10 -3.88 19.44
CA PHE A 15 15.04 -3.08 20.25
C PHE A 15 15.88 -3.90 21.24
N LYS A 16 15.29 -4.97 21.81
CA LYS A 16 15.96 -5.82 22.81
C LYS A 16 16.84 -6.93 22.19
N GLU A 17 16.77 -7.14 20.91
CA GLU A 17 17.54 -8.10 20.13
C GLU A 17 18.27 -7.35 19.01
N PRO A 18 19.29 -6.55 19.30
CA PRO A 18 19.85 -5.54 18.38
C PRO A 18 20.56 -6.12 17.15
N ALA A 19 20.89 -7.41 17.14
CA ALA A 19 21.72 -8.03 16.11
C ALA A 19 21.00 -9.16 15.38
N LEU A 20 19.83 -8.89 14.78
CA LEU A 20 19.15 -9.88 13.93
C LEU A 20 19.88 -10.05 12.60
N ASP A 21 20.26 -8.94 11.97
CA ASP A 21 21.11 -8.94 10.78
C ASP A 21 22.31 -8.01 10.98
N THR A 22 23.47 -8.42 10.47
CA THR A 22 24.71 -7.64 10.52
C THR A 22 25.02 -7.08 9.14
N LEU A 23 25.29 -5.78 9.05
CA LEU A 23 25.66 -5.14 7.81
C LEU A 23 27.05 -5.65 7.35
N PRO A 24 27.27 -5.77 6.03
CA PRO A 24 28.58 -6.16 5.51
C PRO A 24 29.63 -5.06 5.75
N THR A 25 30.90 -5.43 5.64
CA THR A 25 32.02 -4.46 5.65
C THR A 25 31.92 -3.59 4.40
N VAL A 26 31.35 -2.40 4.54
CA VAL A 26 31.22 -1.41 3.49
C VAL A 26 31.46 -0.02 4.05
N THR A 27 32.13 0.81 3.28
CA THR A 27 32.44 2.20 3.63
C THR A 27 31.66 3.12 2.70
N LEU A 28 30.92 4.07 3.26
CA LEU A 28 30.12 5.04 2.51
C LEU A 28 30.77 6.42 2.58
N ALA A 29 30.97 7.05 1.42
CA ALA A 29 31.29 8.45 1.34
C ALA A 29 30.04 9.33 1.59
N PRO A 30 30.20 10.63 1.86
CA PRO A 30 29.07 11.52 2.04
C PRO A 30 28.12 11.53 0.84
N GLY A 31 26.83 11.25 1.09
CA GLY A 31 25.78 11.17 0.06
C GLY A 31 25.68 9.80 -0.64
N GLU A 32 26.54 8.85 -0.33
CA GLU A 32 26.39 7.48 -0.84
C GLU A 32 25.31 6.72 -0.07
N SER A 33 24.68 5.78 -0.76
CA SER A 33 23.70 4.84 -0.19
C SER A 33 24.11 3.40 -0.47
N TYR A 34 23.72 2.50 0.42
CA TYR A 34 23.92 1.05 0.27
C TYR A 34 22.59 0.32 0.40
N VAL A 35 22.32 -0.59 -0.51
CA VAL A 35 21.12 -1.45 -0.45
C VAL A 35 21.47 -2.72 0.31
N PHE A 36 20.85 -2.87 1.47
CA PHE A 36 20.98 -4.06 2.31
C PHE A 36 19.68 -4.85 2.32
N GLU A 37 19.75 -6.14 2.02
CA GLU A 37 18.64 -7.08 2.09
C GLU A 37 18.68 -7.81 3.43
N CYS A 38 17.68 -7.59 4.27
CA CYS A 38 17.53 -8.24 5.55
C CYS A 38 17.06 -9.69 5.34
N GLU A 39 17.66 -10.63 6.05
CA GLU A 39 17.27 -12.06 6.01
C GLU A 39 16.43 -12.45 7.24
N ASN A 40 16.73 -11.86 8.40
CA ASN A 40 16.15 -12.23 9.70
C ASN A 40 15.20 -11.14 10.26
N VAL A 41 15.21 -9.94 9.67
CA VAL A 41 14.31 -8.85 10.05
C VAL A 41 12.99 -9.00 9.29
N GLY A 42 11.89 -9.23 10.01
CA GLY A 42 10.56 -9.48 9.44
C GLY A 42 9.64 -8.27 9.52
N LEU A 43 9.78 -7.30 8.61
CA LEU A 43 9.02 -6.06 8.64
C LEU A 43 7.56 -6.21 8.18
N SER A 44 6.65 -5.65 8.97
CA SER A 44 5.24 -5.48 8.62
C SER A 44 4.99 -4.08 8.04
N ALA A 45 4.35 -4.04 6.87
CA ALA A 45 3.96 -2.78 6.25
C ALA A 45 2.84 -2.04 7.02
N GLN A 46 2.08 -2.71 7.88
CA GLN A 46 0.99 -2.11 8.64
C GLN A 46 1.50 -1.35 9.86
N ARG A 47 2.41 -1.97 10.62
CA ARG A 47 3.03 -1.37 11.79
C ARG A 47 4.25 -2.17 12.19
N ASP A 48 5.40 -1.48 12.27
CA ASP A 48 6.64 -2.07 12.75
C ASP A 48 7.63 -1.00 13.20
N GLU A 49 8.76 -1.44 13.73
CA GLU A 49 9.88 -0.60 14.13
C GLU A 49 11.15 -1.17 13.52
N LEU A 50 12.07 -0.30 13.11
CA LEU A 50 13.35 -0.69 12.57
C LEU A 50 14.46 0.11 13.28
N TYR A 51 15.45 -0.58 13.77
CA TYR A 51 16.54 -0.01 14.56
C TYR A 51 17.89 -0.30 13.90
N LEU A 52 18.76 0.70 13.86
CA LEU A 52 20.15 0.60 13.44
C LEU A 52 21.07 0.83 14.64
N PHE A 53 21.95 -0.11 14.92
CA PHE A 53 22.95 -0.03 16.00
C PHE A 53 24.35 -0.02 15.40
N ASP A 54 25.26 0.69 16.05
CA ASP A 54 26.68 0.68 15.69
C ASP A 54 27.41 -0.60 16.18
N ALA A 55 28.68 -0.72 15.85
CA ALA A 55 29.51 -1.85 16.23
C ALA A 55 29.71 -2.02 17.76
N SER A 56 29.41 -0.97 18.56
CA SER A 56 29.41 -1.04 20.02
C SER A 56 28.05 -1.49 20.60
N GLY A 57 27.01 -1.61 19.77
CA GLY A 57 25.63 -1.87 20.16
C GLY A 57 24.87 -0.62 20.58
N ALA A 58 25.38 0.58 20.34
CA ALA A 58 24.65 1.81 20.59
C ALA A 58 23.65 2.10 19.45
N LEU A 59 22.44 2.54 19.84
CA LEU A 59 21.42 2.93 18.86
C LEU A 59 21.85 4.17 18.08
N CYS A 60 21.96 4.02 16.76
CA CYS A 60 22.33 5.11 15.84
C CYS A 60 21.10 5.78 15.22
N ASP A 61 20.12 4.98 14.81
CA ASP A 61 18.94 5.46 14.13
C ASP A 61 17.77 4.48 14.32
N TRP A 62 16.55 4.97 14.13
CA TRP A 62 15.35 4.15 14.16
C TRP A 62 14.27 4.73 13.26
N ALA A 63 13.38 3.87 12.78
CA ALA A 63 12.21 4.24 12.00
C ALA A 63 10.98 3.54 12.55
N PHE A 64 9.86 4.27 12.62
CA PHE A 64 8.55 3.71 12.92
C PHE A 64 7.77 3.58 11.60
N LEU A 65 7.54 2.34 11.19
CA LEU A 65 6.81 2.00 9.98
C LEU A 65 5.32 1.94 10.27
N ARG A 66 4.51 2.53 9.39
CA ARG A 66 3.05 2.50 9.52
C ARG A 66 2.40 2.61 8.14
N ASP A 67 1.40 1.75 7.90
CA ASP A 67 0.47 1.82 6.76
C ASP A 67 1.16 2.07 5.42
N ILE A 68 2.32 1.42 5.18
CA ILE A 68 3.07 1.56 3.93
C ILE A 68 2.21 0.98 2.79
N PRO A 69 1.92 1.76 1.76
CA PRO A 69 1.11 1.29 0.63
C PRO A 69 1.78 0.15 -0.13
N THR A 70 0.97 -0.70 -0.76
CA THR A 70 1.47 -1.73 -1.67
C THR A 70 2.28 -1.07 -2.79
N CYS A 71 3.44 -1.62 -3.12
CA CYS A 71 4.43 -1.06 -4.05
C CYS A 71 5.05 0.28 -3.64
N GLY A 72 4.62 0.87 -2.53
CA GLY A 72 5.22 2.08 -1.96
C GLY A 72 6.44 1.80 -1.11
N SER A 73 7.08 2.87 -0.65
CA SER A 73 8.16 2.82 0.33
C SER A 73 8.03 3.90 1.38
N TYR A 74 8.83 3.79 2.43
CA TYR A 74 8.87 4.72 3.54
C TYR A 74 10.32 5.01 3.90
N GLY A 75 10.69 6.27 4.01
CA GLY A 75 12.07 6.65 4.22
C GLY A 75 12.25 8.14 4.41
N ARG A 76 13.50 8.57 4.44
CA ARG A 76 13.88 9.98 4.55
C ARG A 76 13.98 10.62 3.18
N LEU A 77 13.73 11.92 3.12
CA LEU A 77 13.94 12.76 1.95
C LEU A 77 15.15 13.67 2.21
N ASN A 78 16.07 13.73 1.25
CA ASN A 78 17.29 14.54 1.37
C ASN A 78 16.97 16.01 1.62
N GLY A 79 17.58 16.58 2.68
CA GLY A 79 17.34 17.96 3.08
C GLY A 79 16.10 18.21 3.93
N GLU A 80 15.27 17.18 4.18
CA GLU A 80 14.06 17.27 4.96
C GLU A 80 14.17 16.51 6.28
N ASN A 81 13.47 16.97 7.31
CA ASN A 81 13.39 16.26 8.58
C ASN A 81 12.26 15.24 8.60
N GLY A 82 12.52 14.08 9.22
CA GLY A 82 11.54 13.01 9.44
C GLY A 82 11.39 12.07 8.24
N TYR A 83 10.33 11.30 8.28
CA TYR A 83 10.05 10.23 7.32
C TYR A 83 8.85 10.58 6.44
N PHE A 84 8.87 10.02 5.23
CA PHE A 84 7.89 10.25 4.19
C PHE A 84 7.44 8.93 3.55
N TYR A 85 6.23 8.92 3.04
CA TYR A 85 5.71 7.87 2.16
C TYR A 85 6.03 8.22 0.70
N PHE A 86 6.37 7.21 -0.09
CA PHE A 86 6.63 7.35 -1.52
C PHE A 86 5.75 6.37 -2.29
N ALA A 87 5.25 6.80 -3.45
CA ALA A 87 4.37 5.99 -4.30
C ALA A 87 5.05 4.72 -4.82
N GLN A 88 6.37 4.78 -5.00
CA GLN A 88 7.17 3.68 -5.52
C GLN A 88 8.47 3.55 -4.74
N SER A 89 9.02 2.33 -4.72
CA SER A 89 10.37 2.09 -4.21
C SER A 89 11.42 2.64 -5.17
N SER A 90 12.40 3.36 -4.62
CA SER A 90 13.53 3.95 -5.36
C SER A 90 14.84 3.18 -5.15
N ARG A 91 14.78 1.89 -4.85
CA ARG A 91 15.91 1.04 -4.47
C ARG A 91 17.23 1.43 -5.15
N GLY A 92 18.21 1.88 -4.36
CA GLY A 92 19.53 2.29 -4.84
C GLY A 92 19.59 3.67 -5.53
N ALA A 93 18.50 4.43 -5.51
CA ALA A 93 18.43 5.79 -6.06
C ALA A 93 17.82 6.76 -5.04
N ASP A 94 17.85 8.05 -5.34
CA ASP A 94 17.22 9.06 -4.52
C ASP A 94 15.69 8.89 -4.48
N ASN A 95 15.10 9.13 -3.32
CA ASN A 95 13.66 9.15 -3.16
C ASN A 95 13.03 10.31 -3.97
N GLY A 96 11.93 10.02 -4.64
CA GLY A 96 11.16 11.02 -5.39
C GLY A 96 10.30 11.92 -4.48
N THR A 97 9.12 12.31 -4.97
CA THR A 97 8.18 13.13 -4.19
C THR A 97 7.69 12.36 -2.96
N GLY A 98 7.93 12.92 -1.78
CA GLY A 98 7.53 12.35 -0.49
C GLY A 98 6.28 13.00 0.06
N TYR A 99 5.44 12.20 0.72
CA TYR A 99 4.21 12.64 1.39
C TYR A 99 4.30 12.35 2.90
N ARG A 100 3.78 13.28 3.72
CA ARG A 100 3.79 13.12 5.19
C ARG A 100 2.73 12.14 5.69
N MET A 101 1.72 11.86 4.90
CA MET A 101 0.61 10.98 5.24
C MET A 101 0.11 10.20 4.04
N VAL A 102 -0.63 9.15 4.32
CA VAL A 102 -1.43 8.40 3.33
C VAL A 102 -2.88 8.83 3.50
N ALA A 103 -3.57 9.08 2.40
CA ALA A 103 -4.97 9.47 2.41
C ALA A 103 -5.86 8.41 3.08
N ALA A 104 -6.82 8.86 3.87
CA ALA A 104 -7.80 7.98 4.47
C ALA A 104 -8.71 7.35 3.39
N LYS A 105 -9.12 6.12 3.63
CA LYS A 105 -10.11 5.47 2.77
C LYS A 105 -11.43 6.25 2.82
N PRO A 106 -12.09 6.47 1.67
CA PRO A 106 -13.46 6.96 1.64
C PRO A 106 -14.41 6.02 2.40
N THR A 107 -15.52 6.58 2.86
CA THR A 107 -16.62 5.84 3.48
C THR A 107 -17.93 6.11 2.72
N VAL A 108 -18.92 5.23 2.87
CA VAL A 108 -20.24 5.36 2.25
C VAL A 108 -21.31 5.25 3.32
N ASP A 109 -22.44 5.92 3.10
CA ASP A 109 -23.58 5.96 4.04
C ASP A 109 -24.41 4.68 4.03
N ILE A 110 -24.55 4.00 2.89
CA ILE A 110 -25.30 2.75 2.76
C ILE A 110 -24.31 1.57 2.74
N ALA A 111 -24.46 0.63 3.66
CA ALA A 111 -23.59 -0.55 3.74
C ALA A 111 -23.67 -1.39 2.45
N ALA A 112 -22.54 -2.04 2.07
CA ALA A 112 -22.56 -3.06 1.02
C ALA A 112 -23.46 -4.24 1.39
N GLY A 113 -24.17 -4.84 0.43
CA GLY A 113 -25.07 -5.95 0.71
C GLY A 113 -26.05 -6.27 -0.40
N VAL A 114 -27.07 -7.07 -0.04
CA VAL A 114 -28.15 -7.50 -0.93
C VAL A 114 -29.41 -6.67 -0.62
N TYR A 115 -30.03 -6.12 -1.66
CA TYR A 115 -31.15 -5.19 -1.61
C TYR A 115 -32.24 -5.63 -2.60
N ASP A 116 -32.89 -6.76 -2.31
CA ASP A 116 -33.86 -7.38 -3.24
C ASP A 116 -35.14 -6.52 -3.43
N ASP A 117 -35.55 -5.76 -2.40
CA ASP A 117 -36.74 -4.92 -2.44
C ASP A 117 -36.43 -3.50 -2.95
N ALA A 118 -35.20 -3.14 -3.23
CA ALA A 118 -34.83 -1.80 -3.67
C ALA A 118 -34.81 -1.68 -5.20
N GLU A 119 -35.52 -0.69 -5.75
CA GLU A 119 -35.43 -0.34 -7.17
C GLU A 119 -34.17 0.46 -7.49
N SER A 120 -33.69 1.25 -6.52
CA SER A 120 -32.50 2.06 -6.62
C SER A 120 -31.91 2.35 -5.24
N LEU A 121 -30.61 2.62 -5.19
CA LEU A 121 -29.92 3.15 -4.01
C LEU A 121 -29.22 4.45 -4.39
N THR A 122 -29.27 5.45 -3.51
CA THR A 122 -28.49 6.69 -3.68
C THR A 122 -27.43 6.74 -2.62
N LEU A 123 -26.17 6.66 -3.05
CA LEU A 123 -24.99 6.50 -2.23
C LEU A 123 -24.30 7.84 -2.00
N THR A 124 -24.02 8.17 -0.75
CA THR A 124 -23.22 9.33 -0.37
C THR A 124 -21.84 8.87 0.06
N ILE A 125 -20.80 9.25 -0.71
CA ILE A 125 -19.42 8.94 -0.38
C ILE A 125 -18.80 10.12 0.37
N THR A 126 -18.09 9.84 1.46
CA THR A 126 -17.36 10.83 2.24
C THR A 126 -15.85 10.56 2.16
N GLY A 127 -15.09 11.58 1.80
CA GLY A 127 -13.64 11.55 1.65
C GLY A 127 -13.13 12.85 1.06
N GLU A 128 -11.81 13.00 0.95
CA GLU A 128 -11.18 14.19 0.38
C GLU A 128 -10.76 13.91 -1.06
N ASN A 129 -11.18 14.77 -2.00
CA ASN A 129 -10.89 14.62 -3.43
C ASN A 129 -11.08 13.17 -3.91
N VAL A 130 -12.31 12.66 -3.73
CA VAL A 130 -12.64 11.27 -4.03
C VAL A 130 -12.87 11.08 -5.53
N HIS A 131 -12.21 10.07 -6.11
CA HIS A 131 -12.51 9.55 -7.45
C HIS A 131 -13.05 8.13 -7.31
N TYR A 132 -13.89 7.70 -8.25
CA TYR A 132 -14.58 6.42 -8.15
C TYR A 132 -14.75 5.72 -9.50
N THR A 133 -14.96 4.40 -9.44
CA THR A 133 -15.31 3.53 -10.56
C THR A 133 -16.57 2.72 -10.21
N LEU A 134 -17.30 2.26 -11.23
CA LEU A 134 -18.51 1.43 -11.08
C LEU A 134 -18.38 0.06 -11.76
N ASP A 135 -17.23 -0.25 -12.30
CA ASP A 135 -16.92 -1.46 -13.06
C ASP A 135 -15.97 -2.44 -12.34
N GLY A 136 -15.56 -2.08 -11.12
CA GLY A 136 -14.65 -2.90 -10.32
C GLY A 136 -13.16 -2.64 -10.56
N SER A 137 -12.79 -1.75 -11.50
CA SER A 137 -11.40 -1.30 -11.69
C SER A 137 -10.89 -0.47 -10.50
N ASP A 138 -9.56 -0.37 -10.34
CA ASP A 138 -8.96 0.47 -9.31
C ASP A 138 -9.13 1.95 -9.70
N PRO A 139 -9.72 2.80 -8.81
CA PRO A 139 -9.88 4.23 -9.09
C PRO A 139 -8.53 4.93 -9.17
N THR A 140 -8.40 5.81 -10.15
CA THR A 140 -7.25 6.70 -10.38
C THR A 140 -7.67 8.17 -10.30
N ALA A 141 -6.72 9.08 -10.32
CA ALA A 141 -7.02 10.52 -10.35
C ALA A 141 -7.67 11.00 -11.68
N ASP A 142 -7.60 10.16 -12.73
CA ASP A 142 -8.19 10.43 -14.04
C ASP A 142 -9.65 9.96 -14.15
N ASP A 143 -10.11 9.15 -13.19
CA ASP A 143 -11.49 8.67 -13.13
C ASP A 143 -12.45 9.78 -12.65
N PRO A 144 -13.77 9.58 -12.79
CA PRO A 144 -14.77 10.56 -12.35
C PRO A 144 -14.61 11.00 -10.91
N ALA A 145 -14.50 12.32 -10.69
CA ALA A 145 -14.51 12.91 -9.37
C ALA A 145 -15.90 12.81 -8.73
N TYR A 146 -15.96 12.42 -7.46
CA TYR A 146 -17.20 12.40 -6.70
C TYR A 146 -17.62 13.83 -6.32
N THR A 147 -18.68 14.34 -6.93
CA THR A 147 -19.21 15.69 -6.70
C THR A 147 -20.65 15.71 -6.21
N ALA A 148 -21.36 14.59 -6.32
CA ALA A 148 -22.77 14.46 -5.91
C ALA A 148 -23.09 12.98 -5.62
N PRO A 149 -24.17 12.68 -4.86
CA PRO A 149 -24.61 11.32 -4.58
C PRO A 149 -24.82 10.50 -5.87
N ILE A 150 -24.38 9.24 -5.84
CA ILE A 150 -24.45 8.30 -6.96
C ILE A 150 -25.72 7.47 -6.82
N THR A 151 -26.59 7.49 -7.83
CA THR A 151 -27.76 6.60 -7.87
C THR A 151 -27.44 5.37 -8.72
N ILE A 152 -27.58 4.19 -8.11
CA ILE A 152 -27.45 2.89 -8.76
C ILE A 152 -28.82 2.23 -8.87
N THR A 153 -29.12 1.59 -10.01
CA THR A 153 -30.41 0.96 -10.33
C THR A 153 -30.28 -0.52 -10.66
N GLU A 154 -29.06 -1.05 -10.61
CA GLU A 154 -28.72 -2.44 -10.87
C GLU A 154 -27.57 -2.88 -9.97
N THR A 155 -27.29 -4.18 -9.92
CA THR A 155 -26.14 -4.74 -9.21
C THR A 155 -24.87 -4.03 -9.66
N THR A 156 -24.20 -3.36 -8.70
CA THR A 156 -23.07 -2.48 -8.98
C THR A 156 -21.96 -2.68 -7.96
N ILE A 157 -20.72 -2.67 -8.44
CA ILE A 157 -19.52 -2.61 -7.60
C ILE A 157 -19.01 -1.17 -7.64
N VAL A 158 -19.04 -0.50 -6.48
CA VAL A 158 -18.48 0.85 -6.33
C VAL A 158 -17.11 0.74 -5.70
N ARG A 159 -16.11 1.29 -6.35
CA ARG A 159 -14.78 1.47 -5.77
C ARG A 159 -14.43 2.95 -5.74
N ALA A 160 -13.82 3.39 -4.65
CA ALA A 160 -13.44 4.80 -4.50
C ALA A 160 -12.13 4.94 -3.73
N ALA A 161 -11.34 5.94 -4.09
CA ALA A 161 -10.12 6.32 -3.40
C ALA A 161 -10.02 7.84 -3.25
N SER A 162 -9.27 8.29 -2.24
CA SER A 162 -9.00 9.71 -2.01
C SER A 162 -7.66 10.11 -2.64
N PHE A 163 -7.64 11.25 -3.32
CA PHE A 163 -6.46 11.80 -4.02
C PHE A 163 -6.16 13.25 -3.58
N PRO A 164 -5.97 13.53 -2.29
CA PRO A 164 -5.60 14.88 -1.85
C PRO A 164 -4.21 15.25 -2.36
N ALA A 165 -3.96 16.54 -2.53
CA ALA A 165 -2.69 17.02 -3.09
C ALA A 165 -1.49 16.86 -2.14
N ASP A 166 -1.75 16.79 -0.82
CA ASP A 166 -0.74 16.76 0.23
C ASP A 166 -0.55 15.38 0.90
N ALA A 167 -1.27 14.36 0.41
CA ALA A 167 -1.12 12.99 0.90
C ALA A 167 -0.97 12.00 -0.26
N LEU A 168 -0.24 10.90 0.01
CA LEU A 168 -0.17 9.79 -0.91
C LEU A 168 -1.55 9.13 -1.01
N PRO A 169 -2.08 8.85 -2.20
CA PRO A 169 -3.33 8.12 -2.36
C PRO A 169 -3.35 6.81 -1.56
N GLY A 170 -4.41 6.61 -0.79
CA GLY A 170 -4.59 5.40 0.01
C GLY A 170 -5.19 4.24 -0.78
N LYS A 171 -5.42 3.12 -0.10
CA LYS A 171 -6.10 1.98 -0.72
C LYS A 171 -7.55 2.33 -1.06
N ALA A 172 -8.03 1.89 -2.21
CA ALA A 172 -9.43 2.01 -2.58
C ALA A 172 -10.35 1.30 -1.55
N ALA A 173 -11.47 1.92 -1.28
CA ALA A 173 -12.61 1.28 -0.64
C ALA A 173 -13.46 0.58 -1.72
N THR A 174 -14.08 -0.54 -1.37
CA THR A 174 -14.89 -1.34 -2.29
C THR A 174 -16.20 -1.71 -1.64
N TRP A 175 -17.29 -1.49 -2.33
CA TRP A 175 -18.64 -1.81 -1.88
C TRP A 175 -19.40 -2.50 -3.00
N SER A 176 -19.99 -3.66 -2.73
CA SER A 176 -20.81 -4.42 -3.67
C SER A 176 -22.27 -4.32 -3.27
N TYR A 177 -23.10 -3.86 -4.18
CA TYR A 177 -24.55 -3.74 -4.02
C TYR A 177 -25.22 -4.67 -5.00
N PHE A 178 -25.97 -5.64 -4.47
CA PHE A 178 -26.75 -6.61 -5.24
C PHE A 178 -28.20 -6.19 -5.19
N LEU A 179 -28.75 -5.72 -6.30
CA LEU A 179 -30.13 -5.24 -6.40
C LEU A 179 -30.98 -6.25 -7.14
N ARG A 180 -32.09 -6.68 -6.51
CA ARG A 180 -33.12 -7.56 -7.12
C ARG A 180 -32.58 -8.90 -7.67
N GLU A 181 -31.52 -9.42 -7.05
CA GLU A 181 -30.93 -10.71 -7.46
C GLU A 181 -31.81 -11.89 -7.00
N ASN A 182 -32.67 -11.69 -5.98
CA ASN A 182 -33.60 -12.69 -5.42
C ASN A 182 -32.91 -14.03 -5.09
N SER A 183 -31.65 -13.97 -4.66
CA SER A 183 -30.87 -15.14 -4.31
C SER A 183 -31.31 -15.68 -2.96
N THR A 184 -31.61 -16.98 -2.90
CA THR A 184 -31.86 -17.71 -1.64
C THR A 184 -30.59 -18.31 -1.05
N LEU A 185 -29.46 -18.18 -1.75
CA LEU A 185 -28.15 -18.70 -1.32
C LEU A 185 -27.29 -17.56 -0.75
N PRO A 186 -26.34 -17.88 0.14
CA PRO A 186 -25.34 -16.93 0.57
C PRO A 186 -24.56 -16.34 -0.62
N VAL A 187 -24.38 -15.01 -0.63
CA VAL A 187 -23.66 -14.29 -1.69
C VAL A 187 -22.22 -14.02 -1.21
N VAL A 188 -21.25 -14.38 -2.02
CA VAL A 188 -19.83 -14.03 -1.83
C VAL A 188 -19.41 -13.12 -2.98
N SER A 189 -19.05 -11.87 -2.68
CA SER A 189 -18.53 -10.92 -3.67
C SER A 189 -17.00 -10.95 -3.66
N LEU A 190 -16.40 -11.32 -4.78
CA LEU A 190 -14.97 -11.24 -5.00
C LEU A 190 -14.71 -10.13 -6.02
N VAL A 191 -14.04 -9.07 -5.58
CA VAL A 191 -13.74 -7.90 -6.41
C VAL A 191 -12.23 -7.74 -6.53
N THR A 192 -11.75 -7.65 -7.74
CA THR A 192 -10.35 -7.36 -8.08
C THR A 192 -10.32 -6.56 -9.37
N ASP A 193 -9.24 -5.83 -9.60
CA ASP A 193 -9.01 -5.21 -10.89
C ASP A 193 -9.01 -6.29 -11.99
N PRO A 194 -9.69 -6.09 -13.13
CA PRO A 194 -9.72 -7.04 -14.24
C PRO A 194 -8.34 -7.49 -14.71
N ASP A 195 -7.34 -6.62 -14.65
CA ASP A 195 -5.96 -6.94 -15.02
C ASP A 195 -5.31 -7.97 -14.10
N ASN A 196 -5.77 -8.10 -12.86
CA ASN A 196 -5.34 -9.18 -11.95
C ASN A 196 -5.84 -10.56 -12.38
N LEU A 197 -6.86 -10.63 -13.23
CA LEU A 197 -7.39 -11.88 -13.78
C LEU A 197 -6.79 -12.18 -15.16
N THR A 198 -6.84 -11.22 -16.10
CA THR A 198 -6.54 -11.42 -17.52
C THR A 198 -5.40 -10.56 -18.06
N GLY A 199 -4.89 -9.60 -17.28
CA GLY A 199 -3.73 -8.78 -17.63
C GLY A 199 -2.44 -9.60 -17.73
N ALA A 200 -1.36 -9.00 -18.18
CA ALA A 200 -0.06 -9.68 -18.43
C ALA A 200 0.50 -10.41 -17.20
N GLN A 201 0.12 -9.99 -15.98
CA GLN A 201 0.46 -10.62 -14.70
C GLN A 201 -0.75 -11.29 -14.03
N GLY A 202 -1.87 -11.37 -14.73
CA GLY A 202 -3.12 -11.91 -14.21
C GLY A 202 -3.07 -13.43 -13.98
N ILE A 203 -3.94 -13.90 -13.09
CA ILE A 203 -4.03 -15.31 -12.69
C ILE A 203 -4.21 -16.22 -13.91
N TYR A 204 -5.05 -15.82 -14.87
CA TYR A 204 -5.31 -16.63 -16.07
C TYR A 204 -4.18 -16.56 -17.08
N SER A 205 -3.40 -15.49 -17.11
CA SER A 205 -2.27 -15.31 -18.03
C SER A 205 -0.99 -16.00 -17.55
N ASN A 206 -0.85 -16.20 -16.24
CA ASN A 206 0.34 -16.79 -15.60
C ASN A 206 0.12 -18.19 -15.04
N HIS A 207 -0.94 -18.88 -15.44
CA HIS A 207 -1.27 -20.21 -14.90
C HIS A 207 -0.15 -21.25 -15.12
N GLU A 208 0.63 -21.15 -16.19
CA GLU A 208 1.75 -22.07 -16.47
C GLU A 208 2.90 -21.90 -15.46
N ARG A 209 3.17 -20.69 -14.97
CA ARG A 209 4.19 -20.44 -13.94
C ARG A 209 3.80 -21.04 -12.59
N ALA A 210 2.53 -20.93 -12.21
CA ALA A 210 2.04 -21.42 -10.93
C ALA A 210 2.06 -22.95 -10.83
N TRP A 211 2.09 -23.67 -11.95
CA TRP A 211 2.15 -25.14 -12.00
C TRP A 211 3.58 -25.67 -12.06
N SER A 212 4.50 -24.97 -12.74
CA SER A 212 5.90 -25.40 -12.89
C SER A 212 6.71 -25.29 -11.59
N GLU A 213 6.39 -24.33 -10.72
CA GLU A 213 7.12 -24.12 -9.45
C GLU A 213 6.65 -25.02 -8.28
N LYS A 214 5.57 -25.78 -8.46
CA LYS A 214 5.01 -26.63 -7.38
C LYS A 214 5.44 -28.09 -7.39
N TRP A 215 6.20 -28.53 -8.40
CA TRP A 215 6.49 -29.96 -8.61
C TRP A 215 7.98 -30.25 -8.88
N GLU A 216 8.87 -29.32 -8.59
CA GLU A 216 10.30 -29.54 -8.42
C GLU A 216 10.64 -29.41 -6.93
#